data_8f93a43742c72ee01fa91cc88e60ae76
#
_entry.id   8f93a43742c72ee01fa91cc88e60ae76
#
_cell.length_a   1.000
_cell.length_b   1.000
_cell.length_c   1.000
_cell.angle_alpha   90.00
_cell.angle_beta   90.00
_cell.angle_gamma   90.00
#
_symmetry.space_group_name_H-M   'P 1'
#
loop_
_entity.id
_entity.type
_entity.pdbx_description
1 polymer ?
#
loop_
_entity_poly.entity_id
_entity_poly.type
_entity_poly.pdbx_seq_one_letter_code
_entity_poly.pdbx_strand_id
1 'polypeptide(L)'
;MAFSYTFFFNLVLKFFNKHRYINMEIKLQVPTSLADITLREYKKYERIIKTNSEDENSERFVNLKMLEIFCGIKYEQAAGMSLVDYERIVVQLYDILNQTPKLVRRFYLGKREFGFIPNLEEMTFGEYVDLDTYIHDMSQIEKAMSVLYRPITNKHKDKYTIQKYEGDLLHETLLDMPMDAVVSSILFFYNLGIDLSNAMMSCLQEEEVQQLQKQVSQISGVGINPYTDWQRGILEDLRK
;
A
#
# COMPACT_ATOMS: atom_id res chain seq x y z
N MET A 1 25.73 62.10 11.91
CA MET A 1 25.69 60.68 11.51
C MET A 1 24.38 60.01 11.98
N ALA A 2 23.23 60.42 11.48
CA ALA A 2 21.93 59.87 11.91
C ALA A 2 20.99 59.49 10.73
N PHE A 3 21.52 59.50 9.48
CA PHE A 3 20.68 59.28 8.27
C PHE A 3 20.73 57.86 7.74
N SER A 4 21.52 56.92 8.30
CA SER A 4 21.69 55.58 7.76
C SER A 4 20.76 54.51 8.35
N TYR A 5 20.26 54.71 9.58
CA TYR A 5 19.46 53.69 10.27
C TYR A 5 17.99 53.66 9.85
N THR A 6 17.41 54.80 9.48
CA THR A 6 16.01 54.91 9.03
C THR A 6 15.76 54.31 7.64
N PHE A 7 16.80 54.39 6.78
CA PHE A 7 16.69 53.82 5.44
C PHE A 7 16.73 52.26 5.47
N PHE A 8 17.60 51.72 6.32
CA PHE A 8 17.72 50.27 6.49
C PHE A 8 16.46 49.66 7.17
N PHE A 9 15.92 50.34 8.17
CA PHE A 9 14.71 49.91 8.87
C PHE A 9 13.49 49.94 7.96
N ASN A 10 13.36 50.94 7.11
CA ASN A 10 12.27 50.98 6.12
C ASN A 10 12.43 49.98 4.97
N LEU A 11 13.67 49.60 4.63
CA LEU A 11 13.92 48.54 3.65
C LEU A 11 13.56 47.16 4.22
N VAL A 12 13.89 46.89 5.48
CA VAL A 12 13.56 45.64 6.18
C VAL A 12 12.04 45.54 6.39
N LEU A 13 11.36 46.64 6.77
CA LEU A 13 9.89 46.66 6.88
C LEU A 13 9.17 46.50 5.52
N LYS A 14 9.78 46.97 4.40
CA LYS A 14 9.27 46.70 3.06
C LYS A 14 9.44 45.25 2.64
N PHE A 15 10.51 44.59 3.09
CA PHE A 15 10.71 43.17 2.86
C PHE A 15 9.73 42.31 3.66
N PHE A 16 9.45 42.68 4.92
CA PHE A 16 8.47 41.96 5.75
C PHE A 16 7.02 42.20 5.31
N ASN A 17 6.69 43.35 4.73
CA ASN A 17 5.32 43.66 4.24
C ASN A 17 5.02 43.08 2.83
N LYS A 18 5.99 42.45 2.16
CA LYS A 18 5.78 41.86 0.82
C LYS A 18 5.42 40.35 0.88
N HIS A 19 5.38 39.75 2.04
CA HIS A 19 4.69 38.49 2.26
C HIS A 19 3.19 38.79 2.49
N ARG A 20 2.50 39.14 1.40
CA ARG A 20 1.06 38.91 1.34
C ARG A 20 0.88 37.42 1.65
N TYR A 21 0.39 37.12 2.83
CA TYR A 21 -0.28 35.85 3.09
C TYR A 21 -1.43 35.79 2.10
N ILE A 22 -1.20 35.17 0.98
CA ILE A 22 -2.28 34.72 0.13
C ILE A 22 -2.94 33.66 1.02
N ASN A 23 -4.10 33.99 1.60
CA ASN A 23 -5.01 32.99 2.14
C ASN A 23 -5.46 32.13 0.94
N MET A 24 -4.64 31.20 0.56
CA MET A 24 -4.98 30.18 -0.40
C MET A 24 -5.79 29.16 0.41
N GLU A 25 -7.12 29.21 0.31
CA GLU A 25 -7.94 28.09 0.72
C GLU A 25 -7.58 26.91 -0.20
N ILE A 26 -6.65 26.11 0.27
CA ILE A 26 -6.29 24.85 -0.39
C ILE A 26 -7.37 23.87 0.04
N LYS A 27 -8.28 23.51 -0.86
CA LYS A 27 -9.17 22.36 -0.64
C LYS A 27 -8.32 21.10 -0.70
N LEU A 28 -7.88 20.65 0.46
CA LEU A 28 -7.10 19.43 0.62
C LEU A 28 -8.04 18.22 0.58
N GLN A 29 -7.78 17.29 -0.31
CA GLN A 29 -8.36 15.96 -0.26
C GLN A 29 -7.37 15.05 0.48
N VAL A 30 -7.45 15.04 1.82
CA VAL A 30 -6.64 14.12 2.62
C VAL A 30 -7.37 12.79 2.68
N PRO A 31 -6.74 11.67 2.33
CA PRO A 31 -7.30 10.34 2.52
C PRO A 31 -7.77 10.14 3.96
N THR A 32 -8.85 9.39 4.14
CA THR A 32 -9.41 9.04 5.44
C THR A 32 -9.23 7.56 5.77
N SER A 33 -8.95 6.75 4.76
CA SER A 33 -8.74 5.31 4.86
C SER A 33 -7.86 4.80 3.71
N LEU A 34 -7.40 3.55 3.80
CA LEU A 34 -6.70 2.87 2.71
C LEU A 34 -7.56 2.75 1.43
N ALA A 35 -8.89 2.78 1.54
CA ALA A 35 -9.78 2.75 0.39
C ALA A 35 -9.68 4.01 -0.49
N ASP A 36 -9.21 5.13 0.07
CA ASP A 36 -9.02 6.39 -0.65
C ASP A 36 -7.68 6.47 -1.39
N ILE A 37 -6.79 5.51 -1.16
CA ILE A 37 -5.46 5.41 -1.78
C ILE A 37 -5.51 4.32 -2.84
N THR A 38 -5.04 4.62 -4.05
CA THR A 38 -4.96 3.63 -5.13
C THR A 38 -3.65 2.85 -5.07
N LEU A 39 -3.64 1.63 -5.60
CA LEU A 39 -2.42 0.84 -5.76
C LEU A 39 -1.36 1.60 -6.59
N ARG A 40 -1.77 2.35 -7.60
CA ARG A 40 -0.89 3.20 -8.43
C ARG A 40 -0.16 4.25 -7.61
N GLU A 41 -0.86 4.93 -6.72
CA GLU A 41 -0.28 5.93 -5.81
C GLU A 41 0.66 5.28 -4.80
N TYR A 42 0.24 4.17 -4.22
CA TYR A 42 1.07 3.43 -3.27
C TYR A 42 2.38 2.93 -3.90
N LYS A 43 2.34 2.37 -5.12
CA LYS A 43 3.55 1.94 -5.85
C LYS A 43 4.50 3.11 -6.15
N LYS A 44 3.97 4.31 -6.41
CA LYS A 44 4.83 5.51 -6.56
C LYS A 44 5.52 5.86 -5.25
N TYR A 45 4.78 5.84 -4.16
CA TYR A 45 5.30 6.14 -2.82
C TYR A 45 6.34 5.10 -2.38
N GLU A 46 6.04 3.82 -2.49
CA GLU A 46 6.94 2.71 -2.17
C GLU A 46 8.27 2.79 -2.93
N ARG A 47 8.23 3.14 -4.21
CA ARG A 47 9.44 3.36 -5.03
C ARG A 47 10.31 4.49 -4.48
N ILE A 48 9.69 5.56 -3.99
CA ILE A 48 10.42 6.68 -3.38
C ILE A 48 11.08 6.26 -2.07
N ILE A 49 10.38 5.53 -1.22
CA ILE A 49 10.96 5.00 0.02
C ILE A 49 12.19 4.15 -0.30
N LYS A 50 12.05 3.16 -1.19
CA LYS A 50 13.16 2.26 -1.55
C LYS A 50 14.38 2.98 -2.10
N THR A 51 14.18 4.09 -2.82
CA THR A 51 15.28 4.84 -3.42
C THR A 51 15.98 5.75 -2.41
N ASN A 52 15.34 6.12 -1.29
CA ASN A 52 15.85 7.12 -0.35
C ASN A 52 16.10 6.57 1.06
N SER A 53 16.11 5.26 1.26
CA SER A 53 16.21 4.60 2.57
C SER A 53 17.57 4.79 3.28
N GLU A 54 18.60 5.30 2.60
CA GLU A 54 19.98 5.38 3.12
C GLU A 54 20.43 6.80 3.55
N ASP A 55 19.58 7.84 3.41
CA ASP A 55 19.97 9.23 3.69
C ASP A 55 19.25 9.77 4.95
N GLU A 56 19.99 10.34 5.90
CA GLU A 56 19.43 10.97 7.13
C GLU A 56 18.44 12.12 6.84
N ASN A 57 18.55 12.77 5.68
CA ASN A 57 17.59 13.79 5.24
C ASN A 57 16.40 13.22 4.46
N SER A 58 16.34 11.91 4.28
CA SER A 58 15.32 11.24 3.45
C SER A 58 13.92 11.39 4.03
N GLU A 59 13.76 11.37 5.35
CA GLU A 59 12.46 11.39 6.01
C GLU A 59 11.60 12.61 5.60
N ARG A 60 12.18 13.80 5.64
CA ARG A 60 11.45 15.02 5.21
C ARG A 60 11.07 14.97 3.73
N PHE A 61 11.97 14.48 2.90
CA PHE A 61 11.71 14.32 1.47
C PHE A 61 10.60 13.29 1.22
N VAL A 62 10.65 12.13 1.87
CA VAL A 62 9.65 11.08 1.78
C VAL A 62 8.29 11.60 2.25
N ASN A 63 8.22 12.32 3.39
CA ASN A 63 7.00 12.93 3.89
C ASN A 63 6.40 13.95 2.92
N LEU A 64 7.23 14.80 2.30
CA LEU A 64 6.78 15.74 1.27
C LEU A 64 6.23 15.02 0.04
N LYS A 65 6.88 13.92 -0.39
CA LYS A 65 6.41 13.10 -1.50
C LYS A 65 5.13 12.32 -1.16
N MET A 66 4.97 11.91 0.08
CA MET A 66 3.76 11.31 0.59
C MET A 66 2.57 12.29 0.49
N LEU A 67 2.75 13.55 0.90
CA LEU A 67 1.75 14.60 0.75
C LEU A 67 1.43 14.89 -0.72
N GLU A 68 2.46 14.93 -1.59
CA GLU A 68 2.29 15.17 -3.02
C GLU A 68 1.47 14.05 -3.68
N ILE A 69 1.78 12.80 -3.36
CA ILE A 69 1.16 11.63 -4.00
C ILE A 69 -0.27 11.42 -3.50
N PHE A 70 -0.48 11.43 -2.18
CA PHE A 70 -1.76 11.05 -1.58
C PHE A 70 -2.73 12.21 -1.39
N CYS A 71 -2.22 13.44 -1.26
CA CYS A 71 -3.05 14.63 -1.03
C CYS A 71 -3.00 15.63 -2.19
N GLY A 72 -2.15 15.42 -3.20
CA GLY A 72 -1.94 16.36 -4.29
C GLY A 72 -1.27 17.68 -3.87
N ILE A 73 -0.66 17.74 -2.68
CA ILE A 73 -0.04 18.94 -2.12
C ILE A 73 1.37 19.11 -2.68
N LYS A 74 1.60 20.11 -3.50
CA LYS A 74 2.93 20.41 -4.02
C LYS A 74 3.84 21.00 -2.94
N TYR A 75 5.16 20.92 -3.16
CA TYR A 75 6.17 21.44 -2.23
C TYR A 75 5.91 22.88 -1.79
N GLU A 76 5.58 23.80 -2.74
CA GLU A 76 5.35 25.22 -2.43
C GLU A 76 4.12 25.41 -1.50
N GLN A 77 3.12 24.54 -1.64
CA GLN A 77 1.93 24.55 -0.80
C GLN A 77 2.25 24.00 0.60
N ALA A 78 2.99 22.87 0.65
CA ALA A 78 3.45 22.31 1.93
C ALA A 78 4.33 23.28 2.70
N ALA A 79 5.25 23.97 2.02
CA ALA A 79 6.14 24.98 2.62
C ALA A 79 5.38 26.21 3.16
N GLY A 80 4.16 26.48 2.66
CA GLY A 80 3.29 27.56 3.14
C GLY A 80 2.34 27.14 4.27
N MET A 81 2.30 25.87 4.65
CA MET A 81 1.44 25.36 5.73
C MET A 81 2.03 25.66 7.11
N SER A 82 1.17 25.67 8.13
CA SER A 82 1.65 25.67 9.51
C SER A 82 2.34 24.32 9.82
N LEU A 83 3.38 24.35 10.66
CA LEU A 83 4.05 23.11 11.07
C LEU A 83 3.07 22.10 11.70
N VAL A 84 2.14 22.60 12.50
CA VAL A 84 1.11 21.79 13.19
C VAL A 84 0.19 21.09 12.17
N ASP A 85 -0.24 21.77 11.12
CA ASP A 85 -1.09 21.18 10.08
C ASP A 85 -0.31 20.15 9.24
N TYR A 86 0.94 20.47 8.91
CA TYR A 86 1.83 19.54 8.22
C TYR A 86 2.01 18.23 9.01
N GLU A 87 2.42 18.34 10.28
CA GLU A 87 2.63 17.17 11.15
C GLU A 87 1.35 16.36 11.34
N ARG A 88 0.20 17.02 11.53
CA ARG A 88 -1.10 16.34 11.67
C ARG A 88 -1.44 15.49 10.44
N ILE A 89 -1.24 16.01 9.22
CA ILE A 89 -1.54 15.28 7.99
C ILE A 89 -0.56 14.12 7.81
N VAL A 90 0.73 14.34 8.09
CA VAL A 90 1.75 13.29 8.00
C VAL A 90 1.42 12.14 8.95
N VAL A 91 1.11 12.43 10.21
CA VAL A 91 0.71 11.40 11.19
C VAL A 91 -0.55 10.66 10.74
N GLN A 92 -1.57 11.38 10.27
CA GLN A 92 -2.80 10.76 9.75
C GLN A 92 -2.51 9.81 8.59
N LEU A 93 -1.64 10.18 7.65
CA LEU A 93 -1.28 9.31 6.53
C LEU A 93 -0.52 8.05 6.98
N TYR A 94 0.40 8.19 7.94
CA TYR A 94 1.06 7.02 8.53
C TYR A 94 0.07 6.10 9.23
N ASP A 95 -0.89 6.64 9.98
CA ASP A 95 -1.93 5.84 10.64
C ASP A 95 -2.80 5.08 9.61
N ILE A 96 -3.11 5.72 8.48
CA ILE A 96 -3.85 5.07 7.38
C ILE A 96 -3.04 3.95 6.75
N LEU A 97 -1.76 4.19 6.45
CA LEU A 97 -0.88 3.19 5.83
C LEU A 97 -0.62 1.98 6.74
N ASN A 98 -0.74 2.15 8.05
CA ASN A 98 -0.60 1.08 9.04
C ASN A 98 -1.91 0.32 9.35
N GLN A 99 -3.01 0.62 8.67
CA GLN A 99 -4.27 -0.08 8.86
C GLN A 99 -4.18 -1.55 8.40
N THR A 100 -4.85 -2.41 9.15
CA THR A 100 -5.02 -3.83 8.82
C THR A 100 -6.49 -4.12 8.49
N PRO A 101 -6.92 -3.87 7.24
CA PRO A 101 -8.32 -4.02 6.86
C PRO A 101 -8.74 -5.48 6.82
N LYS A 102 -10.04 -5.73 7.10
CA LYS A 102 -10.68 -7.03 6.83
C LYS A 102 -10.80 -7.23 5.33
N LEU A 103 -10.82 -8.50 4.88
CA LEU A 103 -10.91 -8.85 3.46
C LEU A 103 -12.04 -8.09 2.75
N VAL A 104 -11.63 -7.23 1.83
CA VAL A 104 -12.54 -6.49 0.95
C VAL A 104 -12.96 -7.41 -0.17
N ARG A 105 -14.18 -7.95 -0.09
CA ARG A 105 -14.66 -8.92 -1.09
C ARG A 105 -15.10 -8.29 -2.40
N ARG A 106 -15.44 -7.01 -2.41
CA ARG A 106 -15.96 -6.30 -3.60
C ARG A 106 -15.62 -4.83 -3.52
N PHE A 107 -15.30 -4.26 -4.66
CA PHE A 107 -15.11 -2.81 -4.83
C PHE A 107 -15.51 -2.38 -6.25
N TYR A 108 -15.59 -1.07 -6.48
CA TYR A 108 -15.92 -0.50 -7.77
C TYR A 108 -14.73 0.21 -8.38
N LEU A 109 -14.47 -0.05 -9.68
CA LEU A 109 -13.61 0.78 -10.51
C LEU A 109 -14.48 1.41 -11.61
N GLY A 110 -14.71 2.70 -11.47
CA GLY A 110 -15.69 3.41 -12.29
C GLY A 110 -17.08 2.78 -12.18
N LYS A 111 -17.59 2.23 -13.29
CA LYS A 111 -18.91 1.59 -13.32
C LYS A 111 -18.88 0.06 -13.17
N ARG A 112 -17.69 -0.53 -13.06
CA ARG A 112 -17.54 -1.99 -12.93
C ARG A 112 -17.35 -2.39 -11.47
N GLU A 113 -18.12 -3.38 -11.04
CA GLU A 113 -17.92 -4.03 -9.74
C GLU A 113 -16.92 -5.19 -9.93
N PHE A 114 -15.89 -5.22 -9.10
CA PHE A 114 -14.90 -6.29 -9.01
C PHE A 114 -15.16 -7.12 -7.76
N GLY A 115 -14.98 -8.43 -7.89
CA GLY A 115 -15.15 -9.37 -6.79
C GLY A 115 -13.89 -10.20 -6.57
N PHE A 116 -13.58 -10.45 -5.30
CA PHE A 116 -12.58 -11.42 -4.89
C PHE A 116 -13.01 -12.81 -5.34
N ILE A 117 -12.06 -13.68 -5.67
CA ILE A 117 -12.33 -15.08 -6.06
C ILE A 117 -13.28 -15.73 -5.04
N PRO A 118 -14.47 -16.18 -5.45
CA PRO A 118 -15.49 -16.63 -4.50
C PRO A 118 -15.18 -17.99 -3.88
N ASN A 119 -14.45 -18.85 -4.60
CA ASN A 119 -14.06 -20.18 -4.18
C ASN A 119 -12.61 -20.47 -4.61
N LEU A 120 -11.72 -20.62 -3.64
CA LEU A 120 -10.30 -20.94 -3.90
C LEU A 120 -10.09 -22.37 -4.41
N GLU A 121 -10.98 -23.30 -4.07
CA GLU A 121 -10.90 -24.69 -4.52
C GLU A 121 -11.13 -24.83 -6.03
N GLU A 122 -11.77 -23.84 -6.65
CA GLU A 122 -12.01 -23.80 -8.10
C GLU A 122 -10.89 -23.08 -8.88
N MET A 123 -9.83 -22.63 -8.17
CA MET A 123 -8.67 -21.99 -8.79
C MET A 123 -7.99 -22.96 -9.74
N THR A 124 -7.74 -22.54 -10.97
CA THR A 124 -7.00 -23.34 -11.94
C THR A 124 -5.51 -23.36 -11.61
N PHE A 125 -4.80 -24.36 -12.12
CA PHE A 125 -3.34 -24.45 -11.94
C PHE A 125 -2.62 -23.20 -12.51
N GLY A 126 -3.07 -22.67 -13.64
CA GLY A 126 -2.50 -21.44 -14.22
C GLY A 126 -2.71 -20.22 -13.32
N GLU A 127 -3.91 -20.04 -12.76
CA GLU A 127 -4.20 -18.98 -11.77
C GLU A 127 -3.31 -19.12 -10.53
N TYR A 128 -3.11 -20.34 -10.04
CA TYR A 128 -2.24 -20.61 -8.89
C TYR A 128 -0.79 -20.22 -9.19
N VAL A 129 -0.24 -20.63 -10.33
CA VAL A 129 1.14 -20.33 -10.74
C VAL A 129 1.36 -18.81 -10.86
N ASP A 130 0.42 -18.10 -11.50
CA ASP A 130 0.53 -16.65 -11.66
C ASP A 130 0.40 -15.94 -10.32
N LEU A 131 -0.54 -16.37 -9.46
CA LEU A 131 -0.68 -15.83 -8.11
C LEU A 131 0.60 -16.01 -7.30
N ASP A 132 1.14 -17.22 -7.24
CA ASP A 132 2.37 -17.56 -6.51
C ASP A 132 3.57 -16.76 -7.02
N THR A 133 3.66 -16.57 -8.33
CA THR A 133 4.76 -15.83 -8.97
C THR A 133 4.74 -14.34 -8.59
N TYR A 134 3.57 -13.72 -8.54
CA TYR A 134 3.45 -12.25 -8.46
C TYR A 134 3.07 -11.71 -7.08
N ILE A 135 2.48 -12.51 -6.20
CA ILE A 135 2.00 -12.03 -4.90
C ILE A 135 3.14 -11.58 -3.98
N HIS A 136 4.35 -12.02 -4.27
CA HIS A 136 5.57 -11.74 -3.51
C HIS A 136 6.30 -10.47 -3.94
N ASP A 137 5.91 -9.86 -5.05
CA ASP A 137 6.59 -8.69 -5.60
C ASP A 137 5.61 -7.50 -5.72
N MET A 138 5.77 -6.53 -4.82
CA MET A 138 4.97 -5.32 -4.86
C MET A 138 5.12 -4.56 -6.19
N SER A 139 6.23 -4.71 -6.89
CA SER A 139 6.43 -4.09 -8.21
C SER A 139 5.50 -4.67 -9.28
N GLN A 140 4.98 -5.89 -9.07
CA GLN A 140 4.09 -6.62 -9.98
C GLN A 140 2.78 -7.08 -9.31
N ILE A 141 2.46 -6.56 -8.14
CA ILE A 141 1.31 -7.00 -7.33
C ILE A 141 -0.03 -6.88 -8.06
N GLU A 142 -0.18 -5.94 -9.01
CA GLU A 142 -1.37 -5.82 -9.85
C GLU A 142 -1.65 -7.09 -10.66
N LYS A 143 -0.61 -7.87 -10.98
CA LYS A 143 -0.76 -9.16 -11.65
C LYS A 143 -1.37 -10.19 -10.73
N ALA A 144 -0.89 -10.31 -9.49
CA ALA A 144 -1.51 -11.15 -8.47
C ALA A 144 -2.95 -10.72 -8.19
N MET A 145 -3.20 -9.40 -8.12
CA MET A 145 -4.54 -8.87 -7.93
C MET A 145 -5.48 -9.21 -9.09
N SER A 146 -4.98 -9.35 -10.33
CA SER A 146 -5.80 -9.77 -11.48
C SER A 146 -6.26 -11.22 -11.42
N VAL A 147 -5.52 -12.07 -10.72
CA VAL A 147 -5.98 -13.43 -10.39
C VAL A 147 -7.08 -13.39 -9.36
N LEU A 148 -6.93 -12.57 -8.32
CA LEU A 148 -7.81 -12.54 -7.16
C LEU A 148 -9.08 -11.73 -7.36
N TYR A 149 -9.00 -10.61 -8.10
CA TYR A 149 -10.11 -9.69 -8.30
C TYR A 149 -10.44 -9.55 -9.78
N ARG A 150 -11.66 -9.90 -10.13
CA ARG A 150 -12.16 -9.86 -11.51
C ARG A 150 -13.54 -9.23 -11.57
N PRO A 151 -13.94 -8.65 -12.72
CA PRO A 151 -15.29 -8.13 -12.90
C PRO A 151 -16.35 -9.16 -12.54
N ILE A 152 -17.35 -8.75 -11.78
CA ILE A 152 -18.51 -9.57 -11.45
C ILE A 152 -19.38 -9.70 -12.70
N THR A 153 -19.66 -10.93 -13.11
CA THR A 153 -20.50 -11.24 -14.30
C THR A 153 -21.95 -11.51 -13.94
N ASN A 154 -22.18 -12.12 -12.77
CA ASN A 154 -23.54 -12.40 -12.29
C ASN A 154 -23.56 -12.27 -10.76
N LYS A 155 -24.71 -11.82 -10.23
CA LYS A 155 -24.90 -11.61 -8.80
C LYS A 155 -26.30 -12.07 -8.39
N HIS A 156 -26.34 -12.91 -7.38
CA HIS A 156 -27.59 -13.35 -6.77
C HIS A 156 -27.46 -13.29 -5.24
N LYS A 157 -28.14 -12.31 -4.63
CA LYS A 157 -28.01 -11.99 -3.19
C LYS A 157 -26.52 -11.74 -2.82
N ASP A 158 -25.95 -12.54 -1.92
CA ASP A 158 -24.58 -12.45 -1.45
C ASP A 158 -23.59 -13.26 -2.28
N LYS A 159 -24.09 -14.12 -3.18
CA LYS A 159 -23.28 -14.93 -4.08
C LYS A 159 -23.05 -14.18 -5.40
N TYR A 160 -21.86 -14.32 -5.96
CA TYR A 160 -21.53 -13.76 -7.27
C TYR A 160 -20.59 -14.70 -8.03
N THR A 161 -20.56 -14.53 -9.34
CA THR A 161 -19.56 -15.13 -10.22
C THR A 161 -18.69 -14.02 -10.82
N ILE A 162 -17.44 -14.33 -11.08
CA ILE A 162 -16.47 -13.41 -11.66
C ILE A 162 -16.11 -13.86 -13.07
N GLN A 163 -15.57 -12.93 -13.86
CA GLN A 163 -15.05 -13.21 -15.20
C GLN A 163 -13.96 -14.29 -15.11
N LYS A 164 -13.83 -15.12 -16.15
CA LYS A 164 -12.73 -16.08 -16.25
C LYS A 164 -11.38 -15.33 -16.26
N TYR A 165 -10.36 -15.99 -15.74
CA TYR A 165 -9.01 -15.45 -15.78
C TYR A 165 -8.48 -15.49 -17.22
N GLU A 166 -7.99 -14.37 -17.71
CA GLU A 166 -7.48 -14.19 -19.07
C GLU A 166 -6.07 -13.54 -19.06
N GLY A 167 -5.28 -13.81 -18.02
CA GLY A 167 -3.92 -13.29 -17.90
C GLY A 167 -3.87 -11.77 -17.72
N ASP A 168 -3.07 -11.12 -18.54
CA ASP A 168 -2.61 -9.72 -18.35
C ASP A 168 -3.67 -8.62 -18.61
N LEU A 169 -4.87 -8.94 -19.05
CA LEU A 169 -5.85 -7.97 -19.53
C LEU A 169 -6.33 -6.94 -18.49
N LEU A 170 -6.23 -7.26 -17.20
CA LEU A 170 -6.74 -6.40 -16.13
C LEU A 170 -5.65 -5.62 -15.39
N HIS A 171 -4.37 -5.87 -15.65
CA HIS A 171 -3.27 -5.30 -14.87
C HIS A 171 -3.33 -3.78 -14.78
N GLU A 172 -3.44 -3.10 -15.92
CA GLU A 172 -3.47 -1.63 -15.94
C GLU A 172 -4.71 -1.07 -15.24
N THR A 173 -5.86 -1.74 -15.38
CA THR A 173 -7.10 -1.36 -14.70
C THR A 173 -6.97 -1.48 -13.18
N LEU A 174 -6.33 -2.54 -12.71
CA LEU A 174 -6.18 -2.83 -11.28
C LEU A 174 -5.12 -1.97 -10.58
N LEU A 175 -4.30 -1.24 -11.32
CA LEU A 175 -3.48 -0.19 -10.69
C LEU A 175 -4.31 0.89 -9.98
N ASP A 176 -5.55 1.11 -10.42
CA ASP A 176 -6.46 2.09 -9.80
C ASP A 176 -7.36 1.48 -8.72
N MET A 177 -7.12 0.21 -8.33
CA MET A 177 -7.86 -0.44 -7.25
C MET A 177 -7.53 0.18 -5.89
N PRO A 178 -8.48 0.14 -4.92
CA PRO A 178 -8.26 0.67 -3.59
C PRO A 178 -7.26 -0.18 -2.81
N MET A 179 -6.39 0.48 -2.06
CA MET A 179 -5.27 -0.16 -1.36
C MET A 179 -5.74 -1.07 -0.21
N ASP A 180 -6.91 -0.81 0.39
CA ASP A 180 -7.51 -1.70 1.40
C ASP A 180 -7.82 -3.09 0.83
N ALA A 181 -8.27 -3.18 -0.44
CA ALA A 181 -8.48 -4.46 -1.11
C ALA A 181 -7.16 -5.20 -1.34
N VAL A 182 -6.08 -4.50 -1.71
CA VAL A 182 -4.75 -5.09 -1.88
C VAL A 182 -4.22 -5.63 -0.56
N VAL A 183 -4.15 -4.77 0.48
CA VAL A 183 -3.62 -5.14 1.79
C VAL A 183 -4.44 -6.27 2.41
N SER A 184 -5.77 -6.18 2.36
CA SER A 184 -6.62 -7.21 2.95
C SER A 184 -6.50 -8.58 2.28
N SER A 185 -6.28 -8.62 0.96
CA SER A 185 -6.06 -9.90 0.26
C SER A 185 -4.70 -10.51 0.59
N ILE A 186 -3.65 -9.71 0.68
CA ILE A 186 -2.33 -10.16 1.12
C ILE A 186 -2.42 -10.74 2.55
N LEU A 187 -3.05 -10.00 3.47
CA LEU A 187 -3.26 -10.45 4.85
C LEU A 187 -4.10 -11.72 4.93
N PHE A 188 -5.10 -11.87 4.05
CA PHE A 188 -5.92 -13.08 3.96
C PHE A 188 -5.05 -14.31 3.63
N PHE A 189 -4.19 -14.23 2.60
CA PHE A 189 -3.32 -15.34 2.23
C PHE A 189 -2.23 -15.60 3.28
N TYR A 190 -1.74 -14.56 3.94
CA TYR A 190 -0.84 -14.73 5.08
C TYR A 190 -1.47 -15.55 6.21
N ASN A 191 -2.65 -15.17 6.63
CA ASN A 191 -3.36 -15.89 7.69
C ASN A 191 -3.71 -17.31 7.28
N LEU A 192 -4.15 -17.51 6.03
CA LEU A 192 -4.43 -18.84 5.48
C LEU A 192 -3.18 -19.73 5.50
N GLY A 193 -2.01 -19.18 5.16
CA GLY A 193 -0.74 -19.91 5.24
C GLY A 193 -0.38 -20.33 6.67
N ILE A 194 -0.58 -19.43 7.64
CA ILE A 194 -0.37 -19.73 9.05
C ILE A 194 -1.32 -20.83 9.53
N ASP A 195 -2.61 -20.71 9.24
CA ASP A 195 -3.63 -21.67 9.66
C ASP A 195 -3.35 -23.06 9.05
N LEU A 196 -2.97 -23.11 7.78
CA LEU A 196 -2.58 -24.35 7.11
C LEU A 196 -1.33 -24.97 7.76
N SER A 197 -0.31 -24.16 8.06
CA SER A 197 0.92 -24.63 8.71
C SER A 197 0.62 -25.18 10.11
N ASN A 198 -0.23 -24.50 10.87
CA ASN A 198 -0.64 -24.96 12.20
C ASN A 198 -1.45 -26.27 12.12
N ALA A 199 -2.35 -26.40 11.14
CA ALA A 199 -3.12 -27.61 10.90
C ALA A 199 -2.21 -28.78 10.52
N MET A 200 -1.22 -28.57 9.65
CA MET A 200 -0.23 -29.58 9.28
C MET A 200 0.59 -30.02 10.51
N MET A 201 1.09 -29.09 11.31
CA MET A 201 1.85 -29.43 12.52
C MET A 201 1.02 -30.19 13.54
N SER A 202 -0.28 -29.90 13.68
CA SER A 202 -1.16 -30.63 14.58
C SER A 202 -1.49 -32.04 14.13
N CYS A 203 -1.35 -32.35 12.83
CA CYS A 203 -1.57 -33.68 12.27
C CYS A 203 -0.33 -34.59 12.31
N LEU A 204 0.85 -34.02 12.56
CA LEU A 204 2.11 -34.76 12.62
C LEU A 204 2.46 -35.12 14.07
N GLN A 205 3.03 -36.34 14.27
CA GLN A 205 3.60 -36.67 15.58
C GLN A 205 4.89 -35.87 15.82
N GLU A 206 5.23 -35.57 17.09
CA GLU A 206 6.37 -34.68 17.43
C GLU A 206 7.69 -35.10 16.78
N GLU A 207 7.94 -36.43 16.63
CA GLU A 207 9.15 -36.95 16.00
C GLU A 207 9.20 -36.66 14.49
N GLU A 208 8.06 -36.69 13.79
CA GLU A 208 7.98 -36.38 12.36
C GLU A 208 8.15 -34.89 12.12
N VAL A 209 7.62 -34.03 13.00
CA VAL A 209 7.81 -32.56 12.96
C VAL A 209 9.29 -32.20 13.04
N GLN A 210 10.06 -32.83 13.96
CA GLN A 210 11.49 -32.60 14.09
C GLN A 210 12.29 -33.06 12.86
N GLN A 211 11.89 -34.17 12.22
CA GLN A 211 12.52 -34.64 11.01
C GLN A 211 12.22 -33.71 9.81
N LEU A 212 10.98 -33.24 9.67
CA LEU A 212 10.58 -32.28 8.64
C LEU A 212 11.27 -30.92 8.83
N GLN A 213 11.36 -30.40 10.04
CA GLN A 213 12.09 -29.17 10.33
C GLN A 213 13.58 -29.26 9.96
N LYS A 214 14.22 -30.41 10.21
CA LYS A 214 15.60 -30.67 9.78
C LYS A 214 15.73 -30.75 8.24
N GLN A 215 14.78 -31.39 7.57
CA GLN A 215 14.79 -31.48 6.11
C GLN A 215 14.50 -30.13 5.44
N VAL A 216 13.54 -29.35 5.94
CA VAL A 216 13.20 -28.01 5.43
C VAL A 216 14.34 -27.02 5.65
N SER A 217 15.07 -27.12 6.76
CA SER A 217 16.29 -26.32 6.99
C SER A 217 17.46 -26.69 6.06
N GLN A 218 17.44 -27.87 5.47
CA GLN A 218 18.47 -28.35 4.52
C GLN A 218 18.08 -28.06 3.05
N ILE A 219 16.78 -27.88 2.75
CA ILE A 219 16.26 -27.52 1.42
C ILE A 219 16.00 -26.01 1.41
N SER A 220 17.08 -25.23 1.42
CA SER A 220 16.99 -23.80 1.15
C SER A 220 16.60 -23.59 -0.32
N GLY A 221 15.30 -23.37 -0.58
CA GLY A 221 14.88 -22.93 -1.90
C GLY A 221 13.47 -23.26 -2.35
N VAL A 222 12.78 -24.24 -1.80
CA VAL A 222 11.42 -24.59 -2.27
C VAL A 222 10.57 -25.01 -1.08
N GLY A 223 9.69 -24.15 -0.60
CA GLY A 223 8.75 -24.49 0.46
C GLY A 223 8.18 -23.29 1.20
N ILE A 224 7.30 -23.55 2.14
CA ILE A 224 6.50 -22.62 2.93
C ILE A 224 7.33 -21.50 3.62
N ASN A 225 8.61 -21.73 3.92
CA ASN A 225 9.48 -20.76 4.59
C ASN A 225 9.73 -19.46 3.79
N PRO A 226 9.99 -19.45 2.48
CA PRO A 226 10.09 -18.21 1.71
C PRO A 226 8.80 -17.39 1.75
N TYR A 227 7.64 -18.07 1.82
CA TYR A 227 6.34 -17.44 1.90
C TYR A 227 6.14 -16.69 3.24
N THR A 228 6.47 -17.31 4.37
CA THR A 228 6.32 -16.69 5.71
C THR A 228 7.34 -15.57 5.97
N ASP A 229 8.58 -15.73 5.50
CA ASP A 229 9.63 -14.71 5.69
C ASP A 229 9.37 -13.46 4.83
N TRP A 230 8.91 -13.64 3.60
CA TRP A 230 8.49 -12.56 2.74
C TRP A 230 7.27 -11.80 3.30
N GLN A 231 6.25 -12.52 3.78
CA GLN A 231 5.06 -11.91 4.40
C GLN A 231 5.42 -11.10 5.63
N ARG A 232 6.38 -11.59 6.44
CA ARG A 232 6.93 -10.85 7.57
C ARG A 232 7.64 -9.58 7.09
N GLY A 233 8.43 -9.67 6.02
CA GLY A 233 9.10 -8.53 5.40
C GLY A 233 8.12 -7.45 4.93
N ILE A 234 7.05 -7.82 4.21
CA ILE A 234 6.01 -6.86 3.79
C ILE A 234 5.31 -6.23 5.00
N LEU A 235 4.96 -7.02 6.02
CA LEU A 235 4.31 -6.48 7.22
C LEU A 235 5.24 -5.55 8.01
N GLU A 236 6.54 -5.82 8.03
CA GLU A 236 7.54 -4.95 8.64
C GLU A 236 7.72 -3.66 7.83
N ASP A 237 7.72 -3.75 6.51
CA ASP A 237 7.79 -2.57 5.62
C ASP A 237 6.52 -1.72 5.65
N LEU A 238 5.35 -2.35 5.81
CA LEU A 238 4.08 -1.65 6.01
C LEU A 238 3.95 -1.02 7.43
N ARG A 239 4.80 -1.41 8.37
CA ARG A 239 4.82 -0.88 9.76
C ARG A 239 5.90 0.19 9.98
N LYS A 240 6.81 0.39 9.02
CA LYS A 240 7.82 1.46 9.05
C LYS A 240 7.30 2.71 8.40
#